data_5cb2325622cd655273a85e6642db5392
#
_entry.id   5cb2325622cd655273a85e6642db5392
#
_cell.length_a   1.000
_cell.length_b   1.000
_cell.length_c   1.000
_cell.angle_alpha   90.00
_cell.angle_beta   90.00
_cell.angle_gamma   90.00
#
_symmetry.space_group_name_H-M   'P 1'
#
loop_
_entity.id
_entity.type
_entity.pdbx_description
1 polymer ?
#
loop_
_entity_poly.entity_id
_entity_poly.type
_entity_poly.pdbx_seq_one_letter_code
_entity_poly.pdbx_strand_id
1 'polypeptide(L)'
;MNDLHISQRHMRLAETVSRQLVNALTRRKLQPVFSDFFITHLAGLTPLIAVLDTAKLGDHSAYVSADLLHQLSTDLGGLPVYLSNHSGLRYVVLLSPLPKLPRKVDLPLDIPRGKLAVGVRFSGQPVLLEWETLLHLAVLGATGSGKSIFLQSLAIQAIRDEMQVLLSDIDQTTFGMLEGHPNLAAPIASSPQEALGLIEQAIVECDRRAELFRQVPERPQKLSEYNALMVKQGQAPLARMLVVLDEASSVLTALGGAKGAMGQALATLGWRGRKFGIHFVFAAQEFTKDILGPVRDQVGLALCFRVGNAQMAERMGCKRAERIPENRPGLAISNRHGPIQTYFVESSALGQGQKLLPSLNDFERTLFTRSQRETNGRLSIPILVGWGQRERAARQLLETWELRGWVLRDPQRDNARYITAKLAEIMSNRQAGQAPSNPAR
;
A
#
# COMPACT_ATOMS: atom_id res chain seq x y z
N MET A 1 17.88 -2.42 -21.59
CA MET A 1 16.80 -2.42 -22.56
C MET A 1 16.66 -3.87 -23.01
N ASN A 2 15.67 -4.59 -22.49
CA ASN A 2 15.32 -5.90 -23.04
C ASN A 2 14.34 -5.63 -24.17
N ASP A 3 14.79 -5.82 -25.41
CA ASP A 3 13.93 -5.88 -26.58
C ASP A 3 13.00 -7.10 -26.41
N LEU A 4 11.81 -6.85 -25.90
CA LEU A 4 10.74 -7.82 -25.84
C LEU A 4 10.17 -7.98 -27.26
N HIS A 5 10.71 -8.93 -28.01
CA HIS A 5 10.23 -9.30 -29.33
C HIS A 5 8.73 -9.70 -29.24
N ILE A 6 7.87 -8.92 -29.90
CA ILE A 6 6.48 -9.31 -30.14
C ILE A 6 6.51 -10.57 -31.01
N SER A 7 6.02 -11.68 -30.49
CA SER A 7 6.07 -12.95 -31.19
C SER A 7 5.19 -12.91 -32.46
N GLN A 8 5.60 -13.61 -33.52
CA GLN A 8 4.77 -13.76 -34.73
C GLN A 8 3.36 -14.29 -34.47
N ARG A 9 3.21 -15.08 -33.39
CA ARG A 9 1.91 -15.55 -32.94
C ARG A 9 1.01 -14.39 -32.47
N HIS A 10 1.55 -13.44 -31.72
CA HIS A 10 0.79 -12.26 -31.27
C HIS A 10 0.44 -11.35 -32.45
N MET A 11 1.29 -11.22 -33.45
CA MET A 11 0.98 -10.43 -34.65
C MET A 11 -0.19 -11.02 -35.41
N ARG A 12 -0.17 -12.34 -35.71
CA ARG A 12 -1.28 -13.03 -36.36
C ARG A 12 -2.59 -12.95 -35.59
N LEU A 13 -2.51 -13.10 -34.29
CA LEU A 13 -3.67 -12.96 -33.40
C LEU A 13 -4.23 -11.53 -33.43
N ALA A 14 -3.37 -10.53 -33.42
CA ALA A 14 -3.78 -9.11 -33.52
C ALA A 14 -4.51 -8.80 -34.81
N GLU A 15 -4.02 -9.29 -35.94
CA GLU A 15 -4.70 -9.12 -37.22
C GLU A 15 -6.10 -9.76 -37.23
N THR A 16 -6.21 -10.96 -36.64
CA THR A 16 -7.50 -11.66 -36.53
C THR A 16 -8.46 -10.88 -35.63
N VAL A 17 -7.99 -10.46 -34.47
CA VAL A 17 -8.77 -9.72 -33.46
C VAL A 17 -9.18 -8.35 -33.96
N SER A 18 -8.31 -7.65 -34.70
CA SER A 18 -8.65 -6.36 -35.33
C SER A 18 -9.83 -6.48 -36.31
N ARG A 19 -9.80 -7.50 -37.15
CA ARG A 19 -10.92 -7.79 -38.08
C ARG A 19 -12.21 -8.17 -37.35
N GLN A 20 -12.07 -9.00 -36.31
CA GLN A 20 -13.22 -9.39 -35.47
C GLN A 20 -13.83 -8.19 -34.74
N LEU A 21 -13.01 -7.28 -34.21
CA LEU A 21 -13.46 -6.06 -33.54
C LEU A 21 -14.26 -5.16 -34.46
N VAL A 22 -13.73 -4.90 -35.66
CA VAL A 22 -14.45 -4.13 -36.70
C VAL A 22 -15.78 -4.78 -37.06
N ASN A 23 -15.78 -6.09 -37.29
CA ASN A 23 -17.00 -6.85 -37.64
C ASN A 23 -18.02 -6.84 -36.47
N ALA A 24 -17.57 -6.96 -35.25
CA ALA A 24 -18.44 -6.94 -34.04
C ALA A 24 -19.15 -5.59 -33.86
N LEU A 25 -18.45 -4.49 -34.13
CA LEU A 25 -19.03 -3.14 -34.10
C LEU A 25 -19.98 -2.92 -35.27
N THR A 26 -19.61 -3.31 -36.46
CA THR A 26 -20.44 -3.18 -37.66
C THR A 26 -21.76 -3.97 -37.56
N ARG A 27 -21.73 -5.19 -36.99
CA ARG A 27 -22.96 -5.98 -36.75
C ARG A 27 -23.93 -5.26 -35.82
N ARG A 28 -23.44 -4.36 -34.96
CA ARG A 28 -24.25 -3.54 -34.05
C ARG A 28 -24.70 -2.20 -34.70
N LYS A 29 -24.60 -2.10 -36.00
CA LYS A 29 -24.92 -0.89 -36.78
C LYS A 29 -24.05 0.32 -36.40
N LEU A 30 -22.91 0.09 -35.76
CA LEU A 30 -21.88 1.10 -35.55
C LEU A 30 -21.00 1.14 -36.82
N GLN A 31 -20.55 2.33 -37.17
CA GLN A 31 -19.64 2.55 -38.31
C GLN A 31 -18.27 2.98 -37.78
N PRO A 32 -17.47 2.04 -37.24
CA PRO A 32 -16.20 2.41 -36.64
C PRO A 32 -15.21 2.83 -37.71
N VAL A 33 -14.57 3.95 -37.49
CA VAL A 33 -13.40 4.39 -38.26
C VAL A 33 -12.21 4.35 -37.33
N PHE A 34 -11.26 3.47 -37.64
CA PHE A 34 -10.02 3.39 -36.88
C PHE A 34 -8.91 4.12 -37.62
N SER A 35 -8.16 4.95 -36.90
CA SER A 35 -6.98 5.63 -37.44
C SER A 35 -5.75 4.74 -37.37
N ASP A 36 -5.66 3.84 -36.38
CA ASP A 36 -4.52 2.97 -36.22
C ASP A 36 -4.83 1.71 -35.38
N PHE A 37 -4.01 0.66 -35.61
CA PHE A 37 -3.97 -0.56 -34.81
C PHE A 37 -2.50 -0.88 -34.51
N PHE A 38 -2.14 -0.97 -33.24
CA PHE A 38 -0.79 -1.37 -32.88
C PHE A 38 -0.77 -2.27 -31.66
N ILE A 39 0.30 -3.06 -31.57
CA ILE A 39 0.56 -3.94 -30.44
C ILE A 39 1.67 -3.33 -29.60
N THR A 40 1.58 -3.45 -28.30
CA THR A 40 2.66 -3.04 -27.40
C THR A 40 2.86 -4.09 -26.31
N HIS A 41 3.98 -4.01 -25.62
CA HIS A 41 4.22 -4.77 -24.40
C HIS A 41 4.12 -3.85 -23.20
N LEU A 42 3.24 -4.19 -22.27
CA LEU A 42 3.07 -3.43 -21.02
C LEU A 42 2.98 -4.41 -19.85
N ALA A 43 3.97 -4.40 -18.99
CA ALA A 43 3.98 -5.15 -17.74
C ALA A 43 3.62 -6.66 -17.90
N GLY A 44 4.20 -7.32 -18.89
CA GLY A 44 3.94 -8.74 -19.18
C GLY A 44 2.64 -9.04 -19.92
N LEU A 45 1.90 -8.00 -20.32
CA LEU A 45 0.71 -8.10 -21.15
C LEU A 45 1.05 -7.71 -22.59
N THR A 46 0.27 -8.24 -23.53
CA THR A 46 0.38 -7.87 -24.95
C THR A 46 -0.96 -7.30 -25.40
N PRO A 47 -1.22 -5.99 -25.18
CA PRO A 47 -2.41 -5.34 -25.66
C PRO A 47 -2.33 -5.03 -27.15
N LEU A 48 -3.44 -5.27 -27.86
CA LEU A 48 -3.77 -4.64 -29.12
C LEU A 48 -4.52 -3.34 -28.81
N ILE A 49 -4.02 -2.23 -29.30
CA ILE A 49 -4.62 -0.91 -29.17
C ILE A 49 -5.23 -0.52 -30.51
N ALA A 50 -6.54 -0.32 -30.53
CA ALA A 50 -7.30 0.13 -31.69
C ALA A 50 -7.76 1.57 -31.46
N VAL A 51 -7.21 2.51 -32.20
CA VAL A 51 -7.46 3.95 -32.05
C VAL A 51 -8.64 4.35 -32.95
N LEU A 52 -9.70 4.88 -32.37
CA LEU A 52 -10.86 5.39 -33.08
C LEU A 52 -10.58 6.81 -33.60
N ASP A 53 -10.89 7.04 -34.87
CA ASP A 53 -10.89 8.39 -35.46
C ASP A 53 -12.18 9.11 -35.05
N THR A 54 -12.13 9.80 -33.92
CA THR A 54 -13.30 10.45 -33.35
C THR A 54 -13.86 11.58 -34.22
N ALA A 55 -13.06 12.15 -35.12
CA ALA A 55 -13.54 13.18 -36.04
C ALA A 55 -14.50 12.62 -37.12
N LYS A 56 -14.43 11.31 -37.36
CA LYS A 56 -15.28 10.62 -38.34
C LYS A 56 -16.42 9.81 -37.73
N LEU A 57 -16.52 9.84 -36.37
CA LEU A 57 -17.61 9.17 -35.66
C LEU A 57 -18.78 10.15 -35.44
N GLY A 58 -20.00 9.70 -35.68
CA GLY A 58 -21.18 10.50 -35.38
C GLY A 58 -21.43 10.63 -33.87
N ASP A 59 -22.02 9.61 -33.23
CA ASP A 59 -22.26 9.58 -31.80
C ASP A 59 -21.18 8.78 -31.07
N HIS A 60 -20.36 9.49 -30.32
CA HIS A 60 -19.30 8.86 -29.51
C HIS A 60 -19.84 8.03 -28.34
N SER A 61 -21.02 8.38 -27.81
CA SER A 61 -21.60 7.72 -26.64
C SER A 61 -21.90 6.24 -26.91
N ALA A 62 -22.24 5.91 -28.15
CA ALA A 62 -22.51 4.54 -28.57
C ALA A 62 -21.28 3.62 -28.49
N TYR A 63 -20.06 4.18 -28.51
CA TYR A 63 -18.80 3.44 -28.50
C TYR A 63 -18.22 3.22 -27.09
N VAL A 64 -18.77 3.87 -26.06
CA VAL A 64 -18.15 3.90 -24.73
C VAL A 64 -18.94 3.16 -23.65
N SER A 65 -20.08 2.55 -23.99
CA SER A 65 -20.91 1.88 -23.00
C SER A 65 -20.25 0.62 -22.41
N ALA A 66 -20.44 0.39 -21.12
CA ALA A 66 -19.91 -0.80 -20.45
C ALA A 66 -20.49 -2.09 -21.02
N ASP A 67 -21.75 -2.06 -21.44
CA ASP A 67 -22.43 -3.21 -22.05
C ASP A 67 -21.81 -3.56 -23.41
N LEU A 68 -21.47 -2.55 -24.22
CA LEU A 68 -20.75 -2.78 -25.47
C LEU A 68 -19.40 -3.45 -25.24
N LEU A 69 -18.62 -2.98 -24.27
CA LEU A 69 -17.32 -3.59 -23.96
C LEU A 69 -17.45 -5.05 -23.53
N HIS A 70 -18.47 -5.37 -22.76
CA HIS A 70 -18.75 -6.76 -22.37
C HIS A 70 -19.14 -7.64 -23.57
N GLN A 71 -19.99 -7.13 -24.45
CA GLN A 71 -20.39 -7.82 -25.66
C GLN A 71 -19.22 -8.01 -26.63
N LEU A 72 -18.37 -6.99 -26.80
CA LEU A 72 -17.15 -7.10 -27.61
C LEU A 72 -16.21 -8.16 -27.06
N SER A 73 -16.02 -8.21 -25.74
CA SER A 73 -15.21 -9.26 -25.11
C SER A 73 -15.75 -10.67 -25.44
N THR A 74 -17.08 -10.84 -25.42
CA THR A 74 -17.72 -12.12 -25.78
C THR A 74 -17.48 -12.45 -27.27
N ASP A 75 -17.66 -11.49 -28.18
CA ASP A 75 -17.46 -11.69 -29.61
C ASP A 75 -16.00 -11.98 -29.99
N LEU A 76 -15.07 -11.49 -29.19
CA LEU A 76 -13.64 -11.73 -29.33
C LEU A 76 -13.15 -12.98 -28.59
N GLY A 77 -14.05 -13.94 -28.32
CA GLY A 77 -13.69 -15.21 -27.67
C GLY A 77 -13.28 -15.07 -26.22
N GLY A 78 -13.82 -14.10 -25.50
CA GLY A 78 -13.54 -13.85 -24.08
C GLY A 78 -12.29 -13.03 -23.82
N LEU A 79 -11.65 -12.47 -24.85
CA LEU A 79 -10.52 -11.56 -24.66
C LEU A 79 -10.99 -10.29 -23.93
N PRO A 80 -10.29 -9.84 -22.88
CA PRO A 80 -10.66 -8.62 -22.17
C PRO A 80 -10.56 -7.39 -23.07
N VAL A 81 -11.63 -6.58 -23.08
CA VAL A 81 -11.72 -5.32 -23.81
C VAL A 81 -11.90 -4.18 -22.83
N TYR A 82 -11.03 -3.18 -22.93
CA TYR A 82 -11.07 -1.96 -22.13
C TYR A 82 -11.19 -0.75 -23.02
N LEU A 83 -11.69 0.34 -22.47
CA LEU A 83 -11.71 1.65 -23.11
C LEU A 83 -10.67 2.56 -22.44
N SER A 84 -9.92 3.29 -23.24
CA SER A 84 -8.99 4.33 -22.79
C SER A 84 -9.31 5.64 -23.49
N ASN A 85 -9.42 6.72 -22.73
CA ASN A 85 -9.63 8.09 -23.25
C ASN A 85 -8.33 8.90 -23.25
N HIS A 86 -7.21 8.29 -22.86
CA HIS A 86 -5.93 8.98 -22.84
C HIS A 86 -5.40 9.14 -24.27
N SER A 87 -5.23 10.38 -24.72
CA SER A 87 -4.82 10.72 -26.09
C SER A 87 -5.76 10.17 -27.18
N GLY A 88 -7.07 10.34 -27.02
CA GLY A 88 -8.12 9.89 -27.92
C GLY A 88 -8.83 8.62 -27.46
N LEU A 89 -9.92 8.30 -28.15
CA LEU A 89 -10.75 7.14 -27.83
C LEU A 89 -10.11 5.87 -28.37
N ARG A 90 -9.84 4.88 -27.52
CA ARG A 90 -9.12 3.66 -27.88
C ARG A 90 -9.76 2.44 -27.25
N TYR A 91 -9.91 1.36 -28.00
CA TYR A 91 -10.10 0.04 -27.45
C TYR A 91 -8.75 -0.61 -27.17
N VAL A 92 -8.61 -1.18 -26.00
CA VAL A 92 -7.44 -1.95 -25.57
C VAL A 92 -7.88 -3.40 -25.39
N VAL A 93 -7.50 -4.27 -26.33
CA VAL A 93 -7.84 -5.69 -26.31
C VAL A 93 -6.61 -6.48 -25.85
N LEU A 94 -6.71 -7.22 -24.77
CA LEU A 94 -5.59 -8.04 -24.29
C LEU A 94 -5.53 -9.35 -25.09
N LEU A 95 -4.47 -9.51 -25.88
CA LEU A 95 -4.25 -10.69 -26.73
C LEU A 95 -3.82 -11.95 -25.97
N SER A 96 -3.47 -11.80 -24.72
CA SER A 96 -3.15 -12.90 -23.81
C SER A 96 -4.13 -12.90 -22.63
N PRO A 97 -4.48 -14.07 -22.09
CA PRO A 97 -5.29 -14.12 -20.88
C PRO A 97 -4.60 -13.33 -19.78
N LEU A 98 -5.38 -12.60 -18.98
CA LEU A 98 -4.86 -11.91 -17.82
C LEU A 98 -4.10 -12.92 -16.95
N PRO A 99 -2.87 -12.61 -16.53
CA PRO A 99 -2.18 -13.44 -15.56
C PRO A 99 -3.09 -13.62 -14.34
N LYS A 100 -3.19 -14.84 -13.85
CA LYS A 100 -3.97 -15.08 -12.63
C LYS A 100 -3.20 -14.46 -11.46
N LEU A 101 -3.90 -13.67 -10.65
CA LEU A 101 -3.34 -13.24 -9.37
C LEU A 101 -2.88 -14.47 -8.57
N PRO A 102 -1.72 -14.43 -7.93
CA PRO A 102 -1.25 -15.52 -7.07
C PRO A 102 -2.27 -15.79 -5.97
N ARG A 103 -2.28 -16.99 -5.41
CA ARG A 103 -3.19 -17.34 -4.30
C ARG A 103 -2.68 -16.83 -2.96
N LYS A 104 -1.38 -16.74 -2.79
CA LYS A 104 -0.70 -16.27 -1.60
C LYS A 104 0.55 -15.50 -2.03
N VAL A 105 0.82 -14.40 -1.39
CA VAL A 105 2.06 -13.61 -1.56
C VAL A 105 2.50 -13.16 -0.18
N ASP A 106 3.68 -13.57 0.22
CA ASP A 106 4.22 -13.19 1.52
C ASP A 106 4.66 -11.72 1.52
N LEU A 107 4.56 -11.07 2.67
CA LEU A 107 4.96 -9.67 2.83
C LEU A 107 6.47 -9.54 2.61
N PRO A 108 6.94 -8.71 1.66
CA PRO A 108 8.36 -8.51 1.44
C PRO A 108 9.03 -7.86 2.66
N LEU A 109 10.28 -8.24 2.90
CA LEU A 109 11.07 -7.72 4.02
C LEU A 109 11.69 -6.34 3.73
N ASP A 110 11.84 -6.00 2.45
CA ASP A 110 12.58 -4.86 1.92
C ASP A 110 11.68 -3.69 1.49
N ILE A 111 10.51 -3.56 2.11
CA ILE A 111 9.61 -2.42 1.84
C ILE A 111 10.34 -1.13 2.25
N PRO A 112 10.44 -0.14 1.33
CA PRO A 112 11.03 1.15 1.66
C PRO A 112 10.30 1.84 2.81
N ARG A 113 11.03 2.52 3.69
CA ARG A 113 10.43 3.32 4.78
C ARG A 113 9.49 4.38 4.23
N GLY A 114 8.48 4.70 4.98
CA GLY A 114 7.44 5.64 4.57
C GLY A 114 6.45 5.09 3.57
N LYS A 115 6.58 3.81 3.16
CA LYS A 115 5.68 3.15 2.21
C LYS A 115 4.95 1.99 2.84
N LEU A 116 3.69 1.88 2.48
CA LEU A 116 2.81 0.76 2.77
C LEU A 116 2.72 -0.15 1.54
N ALA A 117 3.08 -1.41 1.69
CA ALA A 117 2.86 -2.43 0.67
C ALA A 117 1.49 -3.08 0.88
N VAL A 118 0.59 -2.90 -0.07
CA VAL A 118 -0.80 -3.39 0.02
C VAL A 118 -0.92 -4.83 -0.50
N GLY A 119 -0.25 -5.14 -1.60
CA GLY A 119 -0.33 -6.43 -2.28
C GLY A 119 0.24 -6.35 -3.69
N VAL A 120 -0.08 -7.31 -4.54
CA VAL A 120 0.40 -7.38 -5.92
C VAL A 120 -0.76 -7.35 -6.91
N ARG A 121 -0.51 -6.73 -8.07
CA ARG A 121 -1.43 -6.71 -9.23
C ARG A 121 -1.24 -7.94 -10.11
N PHE A 122 -2.06 -8.05 -11.15
CA PHE A 122 -1.92 -9.07 -12.21
C PHE A 122 -0.53 -9.11 -12.86
N SER A 123 0.14 -7.97 -12.94
CA SER A 123 1.50 -7.87 -13.47
C SER A 123 2.58 -8.42 -12.54
N GLY A 124 2.22 -8.87 -11.33
CA GLY A 124 3.18 -9.22 -10.28
C GLY A 124 3.81 -8.00 -9.60
N GLN A 125 3.52 -6.78 -10.07
CA GLN A 125 4.07 -5.58 -9.47
C GLN A 125 3.41 -5.27 -8.12
N PRO A 126 4.21 -4.86 -7.11
CA PRO A 126 3.69 -4.44 -5.82
C PRO A 126 2.88 -3.15 -5.93
N VAL A 127 1.83 -3.04 -5.14
CA VAL A 127 1.12 -1.78 -4.89
C VAL A 127 1.72 -1.16 -3.64
N LEU A 128 2.55 -0.15 -3.85
CA LEU A 128 3.19 0.62 -2.78
C LEU A 128 2.53 1.99 -2.67
N LEU A 129 2.15 2.37 -1.48
CA LEU A 129 1.53 3.66 -1.16
C LEU A 129 2.43 4.40 -0.18
N GLU A 130 2.50 5.72 -0.27
CA GLU A 130 3.22 6.54 0.69
C GLU A 130 2.29 6.90 1.85
N TRP A 131 2.73 6.65 3.09
CA TRP A 131 1.98 7.05 4.27
C TRP A 131 1.60 8.53 4.25
N GLU A 132 2.48 9.39 3.78
CA GLU A 132 2.24 10.83 3.74
C GLU A 132 1.06 11.22 2.83
N THR A 133 0.92 10.53 1.70
CA THR A 133 -0.15 10.82 0.72
C THR A 133 -1.41 10.00 0.99
N LEU A 134 -1.30 8.96 1.82
CA LEU A 134 -2.42 8.14 2.23
C LEU A 134 -3.32 8.96 3.16
N LEU A 135 -4.61 9.08 2.79
CA LEU A 135 -5.63 9.60 3.69
C LEU A 135 -5.89 8.55 4.78
N HIS A 136 -7.09 8.05 4.84
CA HIS A 136 -7.51 6.96 5.72
C HIS A 136 -7.91 5.76 4.86
N LEU A 137 -7.94 4.57 5.46
CA LEU A 137 -8.29 3.34 4.77
C LEU A 137 -9.65 2.82 5.25
N ALA A 138 -10.45 2.34 4.31
CA ALA A 138 -11.60 1.51 4.61
C ALA A 138 -11.37 0.09 4.10
N VAL A 139 -11.62 -0.88 4.96
CA VAL A 139 -11.41 -2.30 4.66
C VAL A 139 -12.72 -3.04 4.90
N LEU A 140 -13.26 -3.62 3.85
CA LEU A 140 -14.52 -4.35 3.91
C LEU A 140 -14.30 -5.82 3.54
N GLY A 141 -14.93 -6.73 4.27
CA GLY A 141 -14.81 -8.16 3.94
C GLY A 141 -15.51 -9.07 4.92
N ALA A 142 -16.17 -10.08 4.38
CA ALA A 142 -16.81 -11.13 5.15
C ALA A 142 -15.79 -11.99 5.91
N THR A 143 -16.25 -12.75 6.88
CA THR A 143 -15.41 -13.71 7.63
C THR A 143 -14.69 -14.68 6.68
N GLY A 144 -13.42 -14.97 6.96
CA GLY A 144 -12.57 -15.85 6.15
C GLY A 144 -12.07 -15.24 4.83
N SER A 145 -12.39 -13.97 4.53
CA SER A 145 -11.97 -13.32 3.28
C SER A 145 -10.50 -12.88 3.27
N GLY A 146 -9.83 -12.86 4.43
CA GLY A 146 -8.44 -12.40 4.61
C GLY A 146 -8.30 -11.00 5.18
N LYS A 147 -9.41 -10.35 5.61
CA LYS A 147 -9.44 -9.03 6.24
C LYS A 147 -8.46 -8.92 7.42
N SER A 148 -8.56 -9.83 8.41
CA SER A 148 -7.73 -9.80 9.63
C SER A 148 -6.24 -9.96 9.32
N ILE A 149 -5.87 -10.84 8.39
CA ILE A 149 -4.45 -10.98 7.96
C ILE A 149 -3.93 -9.68 7.32
N PHE A 150 -4.77 -9.01 6.54
CA PHE A 150 -4.40 -7.71 5.98
C PHE A 150 -4.23 -6.64 7.06
N LEU A 151 -5.11 -6.58 8.06
CA LEU A 151 -4.98 -5.65 9.20
C LEU A 151 -3.72 -5.93 10.02
N GLN A 152 -3.39 -7.19 10.26
CA GLN A 152 -2.12 -7.60 10.86
C GLN A 152 -0.93 -7.11 10.04
N SER A 153 -0.97 -7.31 8.71
CA SER A 153 0.06 -6.81 7.79
C SER A 153 0.25 -5.30 7.89
N LEU A 154 -0.85 -4.53 7.99
CA LEU A 154 -0.80 -3.08 8.18
C LEU A 154 -0.11 -2.69 9.49
N ALA A 155 -0.52 -3.30 10.61
CA ALA A 155 0.06 -3.02 11.92
C ALA A 155 1.56 -3.34 11.96
N ILE A 156 1.98 -4.46 11.37
CA ILE A 156 3.38 -4.85 11.27
C ILE A 156 4.19 -3.85 10.44
N GLN A 157 3.67 -3.43 9.29
CA GLN A 157 4.35 -2.46 8.46
C GLN A 157 4.47 -1.10 9.15
N ALA A 158 3.44 -0.66 9.87
CA ALA A 158 3.50 0.54 10.69
C ALA A 158 4.58 0.43 11.80
N ILE A 159 4.64 -0.71 12.49
CA ILE A 159 5.67 -0.99 13.49
C ILE A 159 7.08 -0.99 12.88
N ARG A 160 7.26 -1.60 11.70
CA ARG A 160 8.54 -1.56 10.96
C ARG A 160 8.97 -0.15 10.57
N ASP A 161 7.99 0.71 10.28
CA ASP A 161 8.20 2.14 10.00
C ASP A 161 8.35 3.00 11.27
N GLU A 162 8.46 2.34 12.45
CA GLU A 162 8.58 2.99 13.77
C GLU A 162 7.39 3.91 14.10
N MET A 163 6.24 3.63 13.52
CA MET A 163 5.01 4.30 13.87
C MET A 163 4.53 3.85 15.25
N GLN A 164 3.85 4.73 15.97
CA GLN A 164 3.01 4.33 17.09
C GLN A 164 1.72 3.72 16.55
N VAL A 165 1.20 2.70 17.21
CA VAL A 165 -0.04 2.04 16.80
C VAL A 165 -1.05 2.00 17.95
N LEU A 166 -2.32 2.23 17.60
CA LEU A 166 -3.49 2.09 18.46
C LEU A 166 -4.41 1.07 17.81
N LEU A 167 -4.71 -0.03 18.48
CA LEU A 167 -5.42 -1.17 17.92
C LEU A 167 -6.70 -1.44 18.71
N SER A 168 -7.81 -1.63 18.00
CA SER A 168 -9.07 -2.14 18.54
C SER A 168 -9.36 -3.51 17.95
N ASP A 169 -9.60 -4.49 18.81
CA ASP A 169 -9.88 -5.90 18.49
C ASP A 169 -10.95 -6.41 19.46
N ILE A 170 -12.20 -6.10 19.15
CA ILE A 170 -13.35 -6.40 20.02
C ILE A 170 -13.49 -7.91 20.25
N ASP A 171 -13.25 -8.69 19.20
CA ASP A 171 -13.35 -10.16 19.26
C ASP A 171 -12.06 -10.83 19.78
N GLN A 172 -11.00 -10.08 20.03
CA GLN A 172 -9.69 -10.54 20.51
C GLN A 172 -9.06 -11.65 19.65
N THR A 173 -9.27 -11.59 18.33
CA THR A 173 -8.83 -12.63 17.37
C THR A 173 -7.77 -12.15 16.40
N THR A 174 -7.59 -10.83 16.26
CA THR A 174 -6.78 -10.24 15.19
C THR A 174 -5.40 -9.82 15.67
N PHE A 175 -5.28 -9.12 16.79
CA PHE A 175 -4.03 -8.46 17.20
C PHE A 175 -3.36 -9.02 18.47
N GLY A 176 -3.87 -10.09 19.07
CA GLY A 176 -3.34 -10.63 20.33
C GLY A 176 -1.83 -10.89 20.33
N MET A 177 -1.23 -11.22 19.16
CA MET A 177 0.22 -11.41 19.02
C MET A 177 1.05 -10.12 19.17
N LEU A 178 0.42 -8.95 19.14
CA LEU A 178 1.08 -7.65 19.33
C LEU A 178 0.95 -7.12 20.75
N GLU A 179 0.27 -7.83 21.64
CA GLU A 179 0.08 -7.41 23.03
C GLU A 179 1.44 -7.14 23.70
N GLY A 180 1.54 -6.00 24.39
CA GLY A 180 2.78 -5.58 25.05
C GLY A 180 3.89 -5.08 24.12
N HIS A 181 3.65 -4.98 22.80
CA HIS A 181 4.67 -4.46 21.88
C HIS A 181 4.99 -2.97 22.18
N PRO A 182 6.27 -2.55 22.21
CA PRO A 182 6.67 -1.18 22.61
C PRO A 182 6.15 -0.06 21.70
N ASN A 183 5.75 -0.37 20.47
CA ASN A 183 5.12 0.60 19.57
C ASN A 183 3.61 0.76 19.80
N LEU A 184 2.99 -0.06 20.67
CA LEU A 184 1.61 0.17 21.08
C LEU A 184 1.56 1.41 21.97
N ALA A 185 0.81 2.43 21.57
CA ALA A 185 0.64 3.65 22.36
C ALA A 185 -0.41 3.50 23.49
N ALA A 186 -1.17 2.41 23.47
CA ALA A 186 -2.11 1.98 24.50
C ALA A 186 -2.32 0.47 24.41
N PRO A 187 -2.88 -0.19 25.46
CA PRO A 187 -3.37 -1.57 25.37
C PRO A 187 -4.36 -1.74 24.23
N ILE A 188 -4.46 -2.96 23.69
CA ILE A 188 -5.42 -3.27 22.63
C ILE A 188 -6.84 -3.14 23.19
N ALA A 189 -7.65 -2.27 22.57
CA ALA A 189 -9.02 -2.04 22.99
C ALA A 189 -9.90 -3.25 22.66
N SER A 190 -10.58 -3.79 23.67
CA SER A 190 -11.44 -4.96 23.61
C SER A 190 -12.93 -4.65 23.81
N SER A 191 -13.27 -3.38 23.98
CA SER A 191 -14.64 -2.90 24.12
C SER A 191 -14.91 -1.64 23.28
N PRO A 192 -16.17 -1.34 22.95
CA PRO A 192 -16.52 -0.11 22.20
C PRO A 192 -16.06 1.16 22.91
N GLN A 193 -16.13 1.22 24.24
CA GLN A 193 -15.72 2.38 25.02
C GLN A 193 -14.19 2.57 24.97
N GLU A 194 -13.43 1.49 25.11
CA GLU A 194 -11.96 1.54 24.95
C GLU A 194 -11.57 1.95 23.54
N ALA A 195 -12.26 1.44 22.51
CA ALA A 195 -12.03 1.84 21.12
C ALA A 195 -12.29 3.34 20.89
N LEU A 196 -13.32 3.91 21.51
CA LEU A 196 -13.56 5.36 21.50
C LEU A 196 -12.38 6.09 22.17
N GLY A 197 -11.91 5.63 23.33
CA GLY A 197 -10.75 6.20 24.01
C GLY A 197 -9.50 6.25 23.15
N LEU A 198 -9.25 5.24 22.30
CA LEU A 198 -8.13 5.27 21.35
C LEU A 198 -8.27 6.40 20.29
N ILE A 199 -9.49 6.63 19.78
CA ILE A 199 -9.73 7.73 18.83
C ILE A 199 -9.57 9.09 19.52
N GLU A 200 -10.08 9.24 20.75
CA GLU A 200 -9.91 10.45 21.55
C GLU A 200 -8.43 10.73 21.84
N GLN A 201 -7.66 9.71 22.20
CA GLN A 201 -6.21 9.82 22.36
C GLN A 201 -5.52 10.31 21.07
N ALA A 202 -5.90 9.79 19.92
CA ALA A 202 -5.38 10.24 18.64
C ALA A 202 -5.73 11.72 18.33
N ILE A 203 -6.93 12.18 18.74
CA ILE A 203 -7.34 13.58 18.63
C ILE A 203 -6.49 14.47 19.54
N VAL A 204 -6.28 14.07 20.79
CA VAL A 204 -5.41 14.79 21.74
C VAL A 204 -3.99 14.88 21.18
N GLU A 205 -3.48 13.83 20.54
CA GLU A 205 -2.17 13.86 19.87
C GLU A 205 -2.16 14.84 18.69
N CYS A 206 -3.27 14.99 17.94
CA CYS A 206 -3.39 16.06 16.94
C CYS A 206 -3.23 17.45 17.57
N ASP A 207 -3.86 17.70 18.73
CA ASP A 207 -3.76 18.98 19.43
C ASP A 207 -2.34 19.25 19.92
N ARG A 208 -1.69 18.25 20.51
CA ARG A 208 -0.30 18.33 20.93
C ARG A 208 0.63 18.67 19.77
N ARG A 209 0.47 17.99 18.62
CA ARG A 209 1.28 18.25 17.42
C ARG A 209 1.00 19.65 16.82
N ALA A 210 -0.26 20.08 16.85
CA ALA A 210 -0.62 21.42 16.41
C ALA A 210 0.09 22.50 17.24
N GLU A 211 0.22 22.29 18.55
CA GLU A 211 0.96 23.20 19.43
C GLU A 211 2.45 23.20 19.11
N LEU A 212 3.06 22.01 18.95
CA LEU A 212 4.47 21.91 18.53
C LEU A 212 4.75 22.64 17.22
N PHE A 213 3.86 22.50 16.22
CA PHE A 213 4.03 23.19 14.93
C PHE A 213 3.96 24.71 15.06
N ARG A 214 3.10 25.23 15.98
CA ARG A 214 2.98 26.67 16.26
C ARG A 214 4.22 27.26 16.93
N GLN A 215 4.91 26.47 17.74
CA GLN A 215 6.12 26.88 18.45
C GLN A 215 7.35 27.00 17.53
N VAL A 216 7.32 26.39 16.35
CA VAL A 216 8.40 26.50 15.37
C VAL A 216 8.22 27.76 14.53
N PRO A 217 9.25 28.65 14.43
CA PRO A 217 9.16 29.90 13.68
C PRO A 217 8.70 29.75 12.23
N GLU A 218 9.12 28.69 11.55
CA GLU A 218 8.79 28.37 10.16
C GLU A 218 7.35 27.90 9.98
N ARG A 219 6.62 27.64 11.06
CA ARG A 219 5.20 27.24 11.08
C ARG A 219 4.86 26.12 10.10
N PRO A 220 5.45 24.94 10.24
CA PRO A 220 5.21 23.83 9.34
C PRO A 220 3.72 23.46 9.30
N GLN A 221 3.23 23.10 8.09
CA GLN A 221 1.83 22.81 7.87
C GLN A 221 1.53 21.32 7.99
N LYS A 222 2.54 20.48 7.94
CA LYS A 222 2.42 19.01 8.00
C LYS A 222 3.61 18.36 8.70
N LEU A 223 3.41 17.10 9.15
CA LEU A 223 4.41 16.36 9.92
C LEU A 223 5.77 16.25 9.19
N SER A 224 5.78 16.01 7.88
CA SER A 224 7.03 15.89 7.14
C SER A 224 7.85 17.18 7.14
N GLU A 225 7.20 18.33 7.08
CA GLU A 225 7.87 19.64 7.17
C GLU A 225 8.44 19.87 8.57
N TYR A 226 7.62 19.58 9.61
CA TYR A 226 8.07 19.66 11.00
C TYR A 226 9.28 18.75 11.23
N ASN A 227 9.20 17.49 10.83
CA ASN A 227 10.28 16.52 11.02
C ASN A 227 11.55 16.92 10.26
N ALA A 228 11.43 17.50 9.05
CA ALA A 228 12.58 17.99 8.32
C ALA A 228 13.30 19.14 9.05
N LEU A 229 12.54 20.01 9.72
CA LEU A 229 13.11 21.09 10.56
C LEU A 229 13.79 20.53 11.81
N MET A 230 13.12 19.59 12.50
CA MET A 230 13.69 18.94 13.71
C MET A 230 15.00 18.22 13.40
N VAL A 231 15.04 17.46 12.31
CA VAL A 231 16.28 16.78 11.87
C VAL A 231 17.40 17.78 11.55
N LYS A 232 17.09 18.93 10.91
CA LYS A 232 18.09 19.99 10.67
C LYS A 232 18.65 20.57 11.96
N GLN A 233 17.84 20.60 13.02
CA GLN A 233 18.23 21.08 14.34
C GLN A 233 18.87 20.00 15.22
N GLY A 234 19.10 18.78 14.69
CA GLY A 234 19.64 17.66 15.44
C GLY A 234 18.66 17.03 16.44
N GLN A 235 17.37 17.33 16.30
CA GLN A 235 16.31 16.79 17.17
C GLN A 235 15.65 15.56 16.53
N ALA A 236 15.10 14.69 17.36
CA ALA A 236 14.40 13.49 16.91
C ALA A 236 13.08 13.86 16.19
N PRO A 237 12.80 13.24 15.02
CA PRO A 237 11.54 13.42 14.35
C PRO A 237 10.38 12.79 15.13
N LEU A 238 9.18 13.34 15.02
CA LEU A 238 7.96 12.73 15.56
C LEU A 238 7.56 11.52 14.71
N ALA A 239 7.27 10.41 15.39
CA ALA A 239 6.75 9.21 14.74
C ALA A 239 5.34 9.46 14.17
N ARG A 240 5.01 8.81 13.04
CA ARG A 240 3.61 8.70 12.60
C ARG A 240 2.81 7.82 13.56
N MET A 241 1.50 7.90 13.45
CA MET A 241 0.58 7.06 14.22
C MET A 241 -0.42 6.37 13.29
N LEU A 242 -0.66 5.08 13.54
CA LEU A 242 -1.70 4.30 12.88
C LEU A 242 -2.73 3.88 13.92
N VAL A 243 -4.00 4.17 13.64
CA VAL A 243 -5.14 3.71 14.46
C VAL A 243 -5.90 2.68 13.64
N VAL A 244 -6.09 1.48 14.14
CA VAL A 244 -6.83 0.41 13.46
C VAL A 244 -8.05 0.03 14.28
N LEU A 245 -9.23 0.19 13.70
CA LEU A 245 -10.49 -0.28 14.25
C LEU A 245 -10.91 -1.53 13.48
N ASP A 246 -10.72 -2.71 14.06
CA ASP A 246 -11.36 -3.93 13.55
C ASP A 246 -12.82 -3.95 14.05
N GLU A 247 -13.72 -4.37 13.18
CA GLU A 247 -15.18 -4.39 13.37
C GLU A 247 -15.79 -3.04 13.78
N ALA A 248 -15.35 -1.97 13.10
CA ALA A 248 -15.78 -0.59 13.36
C ALA A 248 -17.31 -0.37 13.28
N SER A 249 -18.03 -1.19 12.50
CA SER A 249 -19.49 -1.15 12.42
C SER A 249 -20.17 -1.49 13.75
N SER A 250 -19.69 -2.52 14.44
CA SER A 250 -20.19 -2.93 15.77
C SER A 250 -19.94 -1.83 16.80
N VAL A 251 -18.73 -1.27 16.82
CA VAL A 251 -18.35 -0.18 17.72
C VAL A 251 -19.21 1.06 17.51
N LEU A 252 -19.40 1.47 16.25
CA LEU A 252 -20.27 2.61 15.91
C LEU A 252 -21.72 2.37 16.36
N THR A 253 -22.27 1.20 16.09
CA THR A 253 -23.63 0.85 16.47
C THR A 253 -23.82 0.91 17.98
N ALA A 254 -22.89 0.33 18.75
CA ALA A 254 -22.91 0.32 20.20
C ALA A 254 -22.86 1.74 20.81
N LEU A 255 -22.22 2.69 20.15
CA LEU A 255 -22.00 4.07 20.60
C LEU A 255 -22.92 5.11 19.91
N GLY A 256 -24.11 4.72 19.47
CA GLY A 256 -25.14 5.62 18.93
C GLY A 256 -25.01 5.91 17.42
N GLY A 257 -24.29 5.07 16.67
CA GLY A 257 -24.15 5.16 15.22
C GLY A 257 -23.31 6.35 14.75
N ALA A 258 -23.52 6.77 13.51
CA ALA A 258 -22.75 7.86 12.89
C ALA A 258 -22.87 9.21 13.60
N LYS A 259 -23.98 9.46 14.30
CA LYS A 259 -24.22 10.69 15.06
C LYS A 259 -23.78 10.58 16.52
N GLY A 260 -23.45 9.39 16.98
CA GLY A 260 -22.97 9.13 18.33
C GLY A 260 -21.51 9.59 18.54
N ALA A 261 -21.00 9.35 19.75
CA ALA A 261 -19.67 9.80 20.17
C ALA A 261 -18.57 9.31 19.24
N MET A 262 -18.58 8.03 18.87
CA MET A 262 -17.57 7.44 17.95
C MET A 262 -17.64 8.08 16.56
N GLY A 263 -18.83 8.30 16.00
CA GLY A 263 -19.01 8.92 14.68
C GLY A 263 -18.46 10.35 14.64
N GLN A 264 -18.70 11.14 15.69
CA GLN A 264 -18.18 12.51 15.82
C GLN A 264 -16.65 12.51 16.00
N ALA A 265 -16.12 11.63 16.81
CA ALA A 265 -14.68 11.50 17.03
C ALA A 265 -13.94 11.08 15.75
N LEU A 266 -14.46 10.10 15.00
CA LEU A 266 -13.92 9.69 13.71
C LEU A 266 -13.98 10.82 12.66
N ALA A 267 -15.06 11.57 12.58
CA ALA A 267 -15.16 12.74 11.71
C ALA A 267 -14.08 13.77 12.04
N THR A 268 -13.89 14.07 13.33
CA THR A 268 -12.86 15.00 13.81
C THR A 268 -11.46 14.51 13.44
N LEU A 269 -11.14 13.25 13.71
CA LEU A 269 -9.84 12.67 13.39
C LEU A 269 -9.61 12.63 11.87
N GLY A 270 -10.63 12.30 11.09
CA GLY A 270 -10.58 12.25 9.63
C GLY A 270 -10.15 13.56 8.99
N TRP A 271 -10.68 14.67 9.47
CA TRP A 271 -10.30 16.00 8.98
C TRP A 271 -8.89 16.44 9.41
N ARG A 272 -8.46 16.05 10.57
CA ARG A 272 -7.25 16.59 11.20
C ARG A 272 -6.03 15.67 11.07
N GLY A 273 -6.24 14.36 11.18
CA GLY A 273 -5.18 13.38 11.38
C GLY A 273 -4.08 13.43 10.33
N ARG A 274 -4.44 13.54 9.05
CA ARG A 274 -3.48 13.47 7.94
C ARG A 274 -2.31 14.44 8.05
N LYS A 275 -2.58 15.71 8.29
CA LYS A 275 -1.51 16.72 8.36
C LYS A 275 -0.57 16.51 9.54
N PHE A 276 -1.07 15.88 10.60
CA PHE A 276 -0.30 15.52 11.76
C PHE A 276 0.33 14.11 11.68
N GLY A 277 0.19 13.41 10.54
CA GLY A 277 0.74 12.07 10.32
C GLY A 277 0.03 10.99 11.13
N ILE A 278 -1.26 11.17 11.42
CA ILE A 278 -2.12 10.20 12.08
C ILE A 278 -3.09 9.63 11.06
N HIS A 279 -3.00 8.34 10.83
CA HIS A 279 -3.82 7.60 9.88
C HIS A 279 -4.74 6.66 10.63
N PHE A 280 -5.97 6.48 10.15
CA PHE A 280 -6.82 5.43 10.69
C PHE A 280 -7.28 4.46 9.61
N VAL A 281 -7.52 3.23 10.05
CA VAL A 281 -8.05 2.13 9.27
C VAL A 281 -9.39 1.75 9.87
N PHE A 282 -10.40 1.81 9.05
CA PHE A 282 -11.78 1.53 9.41
C PHE A 282 -12.16 0.22 8.76
N ALA A 283 -12.17 -0.86 9.54
CA ALA A 283 -12.45 -2.19 9.04
C ALA A 283 -13.80 -2.69 9.54
N ALA A 284 -14.57 -3.36 8.67
CA ALA A 284 -15.87 -3.93 9.01
C ALA A 284 -16.25 -5.08 8.08
N GLN A 285 -17.25 -5.86 8.49
CA GLN A 285 -17.88 -6.84 7.63
C GLN A 285 -18.95 -6.19 6.74
N GLU A 286 -19.63 -5.18 7.25
CA GLU A 286 -20.67 -4.42 6.55
C GLU A 286 -20.53 -2.92 6.80
N PHE A 287 -20.77 -2.14 5.73
CA PHE A 287 -20.94 -0.70 5.83
C PHE A 287 -22.33 -0.30 5.34
N THR A 288 -23.18 0.12 6.26
CA THR A 288 -24.44 0.78 5.91
C THR A 288 -24.20 2.25 5.55
N LYS A 289 -25.19 2.90 4.90
CA LYS A 289 -25.10 4.33 4.58
C LYS A 289 -24.83 5.19 5.82
N ASP A 290 -25.44 4.81 6.92
CA ASP A 290 -25.41 5.56 8.17
C ASP A 290 -24.08 5.42 8.92
N ILE A 291 -23.35 4.33 8.66
CA ILE A 291 -22.05 4.06 9.30
C ILE A 291 -20.92 4.81 8.59
N LEU A 292 -20.96 4.90 7.25
CA LEU A 292 -19.91 5.58 6.46
C LEU A 292 -20.04 7.11 6.42
N GLY A 293 -21.24 7.66 6.72
CA GLY A 293 -21.56 9.06 6.46
C GLY A 293 -20.49 10.08 6.86
N PRO A 294 -20.01 10.09 8.12
CA PRO A 294 -19.05 11.10 8.57
C PRO A 294 -17.63 10.89 8.05
N VAL A 295 -17.29 9.67 7.62
CA VAL A 295 -15.91 9.27 7.34
C VAL A 295 -15.65 9.06 5.85
N ARG A 296 -16.70 8.89 5.06
CA ARG A 296 -16.61 8.51 3.64
C ARG A 296 -15.68 9.39 2.82
N ASP A 297 -15.81 10.70 2.97
CA ASP A 297 -15.06 11.66 2.16
C ASP A 297 -13.58 11.77 2.59
N GLN A 298 -13.24 11.18 3.73
CA GLN A 298 -11.89 11.14 4.27
C GLN A 298 -11.15 9.83 3.94
N VAL A 299 -11.88 8.84 3.38
CA VAL A 299 -11.30 7.58 2.96
C VAL A 299 -10.60 7.75 1.61
N GLY A 300 -9.29 7.70 1.62
CA GLY A 300 -8.48 7.80 0.40
C GLY A 300 -8.31 6.49 -0.35
N LEU A 301 -8.32 5.38 0.38
CA LEU A 301 -8.22 4.03 -0.17
C LEU A 301 -9.30 3.14 0.43
N ALA A 302 -10.04 2.47 -0.43
CA ALA A 302 -10.95 1.41 -0.05
C ALA A 302 -10.48 0.07 -0.63
N LEU A 303 -10.51 -0.96 0.22
CA LEU A 303 -10.25 -2.35 -0.14
C LEU A 303 -11.44 -3.20 0.26
N CYS A 304 -12.10 -3.80 -0.73
CA CYS A 304 -13.15 -4.76 -0.49
C CYS A 304 -12.64 -6.17 -0.82
N PHE A 305 -12.47 -6.98 0.21
CA PHE A 305 -12.39 -8.42 0.09
C PHE A 305 -13.75 -8.96 -0.32
N ARG A 306 -13.95 -10.29 -0.31
CA ARG A 306 -15.26 -10.87 -0.59
C ARG A 306 -16.33 -10.27 0.32
N VAL A 307 -17.41 -9.78 -0.26
CA VAL A 307 -18.57 -9.20 0.44
C VAL A 307 -19.87 -9.92 0.05
N GLY A 308 -20.90 -9.79 0.87
CA GLY A 308 -22.16 -10.50 0.69
C GLY A 308 -23.02 -10.00 -0.48
N ASN A 309 -22.87 -8.74 -0.88
CA ASN A 309 -23.67 -8.17 -1.97
C ASN A 309 -22.96 -7.04 -2.75
N ALA A 310 -23.46 -6.81 -3.97
CA ALA A 310 -22.90 -5.81 -4.88
C ALA A 310 -23.03 -4.37 -4.39
N GLN A 311 -24.08 -4.04 -3.65
CA GLN A 311 -24.31 -2.65 -3.16
C GLN A 311 -23.22 -2.21 -2.18
N MET A 312 -22.73 -3.14 -1.32
CA MET A 312 -21.61 -2.85 -0.41
C MET A 312 -20.35 -2.54 -1.19
N ALA A 313 -20.01 -3.38 -2.17
CA ALA A 313 -18.86 -3.18 -3.03
C ALA A 313 -18.94 -1.85 -3.80
N GLU A 314 -20.11 -1.52 -4.33
CA GLU A 314 -20.32 -0.32 -5.14
C GLU A 314 -20.20 0.96 -4.31
N ARG A 315 -20.74 0.98 -3.08
CA ARG A 315 -20.60 2.12 -2.15
C ARG A 315 -19.14 2.49 -1.87
N MET A 316 -18.28 1.48 -1.86
CA MET A 316 -16.83 1.66 -1.64
C MET A 316 -16.06 1.91 -2.95
N GLY A 317 -16.72 1.92 -4.11
CA GLY A 317 -16.06 2.00 -5.41
C GLY A 317 -15.30 0.72 -5.81
N CYS A 318 -15.56 -0.40 -5.12
CA CYS A 318 -14.88 -1.68 -5.31
C CYS A 318 -15.77 -2.68 -6.07
N LYS A 319 -16.35 -2.27 -7.20
CA LYS A 319 -17.27 -3.09 -8.00
C LYS A 319 -16.71 -4.51 -8.23
N ARG A 320 -17.56 -5.52 -8.17
CA ARG A 320 -17.29 -6.96 -8.34
C ARG A 320 -16.61 -7.64 -7.15
N ALA A 321 -16.45 -6.99 -6.00
CA ALA A 321 -15.92 -7.65 -4.80
C ALA A 321 -16.87 -8.78 -4.30
N GLU A 322 -18.17 -8.69 -4.58
CA GLU A 322 -19.16 -9.75 -4.32
C GLU A 322 -18.95 -11.02 -5.16
N ARG A 323 -18.15 -10.92 -6.23
CA ARG A 323 -17.82 -12.06 -7.11
C ARG A 323 -16.51 -12.74 -6.77
N ILE A 324 -15.83 -12.29 -5.73
CA ILE A 324 -14.60 -12.93 -5.27
C ILE A 324 -14.96 -14.31 -4.74
N PRO A 325 -14.33 -15.40 -5.27
CA PRO A 325 -14.61 -16.75 -4.80
C PRO A 325 -14.19 -16.97 -3.34
N GLU A 326 -14.91 -17.79 -2.59
CA GLU A 326 -14.60 -18.11 -1.19
C GLU A 326 -13.21 -18.69 -0.99
N ASN A 327 -12.75 -19.51 -1.94
CA ASN A 327 -11.44 -20.16 -1.90
C ASN A 327 -10.28 -19.22 -2.32
N ARG A 328 -10.50 -17.91 -2.31
CA ARG A 328 -9.51 -16.86 -2.65
C ARG A 328 -9.32 -15.86 -1.52
N PRO A 329 -8.92 -16.29 -0.30
CA PRO A 329 -8.63 -15.38 0.78
C PRO A 329 -7.47 -14.45 0.40
N GLY A 330 -7.55 -13.20 0.86
CA GLY A 330 -6.57 -12.16 0.53
C GLY A 330 -6.75 -11.51 -0.84
N LEU A 331 -7.63 -12.02 -1.70
CA LEU A 331 -8.02 -11.30 -2.90
C LEU A 331 -8.96 -10.15 -2.53
N ALA A 332 -8.63 -8.94 -2.96
CA ALA A 332 -9.43 -7.74 -2.72
C ALA A 332 -9.57 -6.91 -3.99
N ILE A 333 -10.62 -6.13 -4.08
CA ILE A 333 -10.79 -5.08 -5.09
C ILE A 333 -10.49 -3.74 -4.42
N SER A 334 -9.55 -3.00 -4.97
CA SER A 334 -9.28 -1.62 -4.57
C SER A 334 -10.07 -0.65 -5.43
N ASN A 335 -10.60 0.42 -4.83
CA ASN A 335 -11.26 1.51 -5.56
C ASN A 335 -10.31 2.27 -6.50
N ARG A 336 -8.98 2.20 -6.27
CA ARG A 336 -7.97 2.91 -7.06
C ARG A 336 -7.13 2.00 -7.96
N HIS A 337 -6.92 0.76 -7.55
CA HIS A 337 -5.94 -0.13 -8.18
C HIS A 337 -6.56 -1.38 -8.81
N GLY A 338 -7.88 -1.56 -8.68
CA GLY A 338 -8.57 -2.76 -9.14
C GLY A 338 -8.22 -4.00 -8.30
N PRO A 339 -8.24 -5.20 -8.89
CA PRO A 339 -7.95 -6.43 -8.18
C PRO A 339 -6.50 -6.52 -7.70
N ILE A 340 -6.33 -6.87 -6.42
CA ILE A 340 -5.05 -7.01 -5.73
C ILE A 340 -5.08 -8.29 -4.90
N GLN A 341 -4.04 -9.11 -4.98
CA GLN A 341 -3.78 -10.11 -3.94
C GLN A 341 -2.99 -9.43 -2.83
N THR A 342 -3.60 -9.27 -1.66
CA THR A 342 -2.95 -8.64 -0.50
C THR A 342 -1.84 -9.53 0.06
N TYR A 343 -0.90 -8.92 0.75
CA TYR A 343 0.19 -9.66 1.36
C TYR A 343 -0.28 -10.48 2.55
N PHE A 344 0.24 -11.67 2.63
CA PHE A 344 0.09 -12.58 3.76
C PHE A 344 1.21 -12.36 4.76
N VAL A 345 0.87 -12.42 6.04
CA VAL A 345 1.81 -12.41 7.15
C VAL A 345 1.57 -13.65 7.99
N GLU A 346 2.61 -14.37 8.29
CA GLU A 346 2.52 -15.54 9.16
C GLU A 346 2.53 -15.07 10.62
N SER A 347 1.56 -15.51 11.41
CA SER A 347 1.41 -15.12 12.82
C SER A 347 2.66 -15.48 13.66
N SER A 348 3.39 -16.52 13.28
CA SER A 348 4.66 -16.92 13.89
C SER A 348 5.79 -15.90 13.66
N ALA A 349 5.74 -15.11 12.60
CA ALA A 349 6.69 -14.04 12.34
C ALA A 349 6.54 -12.85 13.31
N LEU A 350 5.45 -12.80 14.05
CA LEU A 350 5.06 -11.74 14.98
C LEU A 350 5.45 -12.01 16.42
N GLY A 351 5.43 -13.29 16.85
CA GLY A 351 5.73 -13.72 18.22
C GLY A 351 7.20 -13.57 18.63
N GLN A 352 8.07 -13.14 17.76
CA GLN A 352 9.47 -12.82 18.07
C GLN A 352 9.68 -11.30 17.97
N GLY A 353 9.17 -10.55 18.95
CA GLY A 353 9.26 -9.08 19.04
C GLY A 353 10.67 -8.48 18.91
N GLN A 354 11.69 -9.30 18.75
CA GLN A 354 13.08 -8.91 18.46
C GLN A 354 13.46 -9.00 16.98
N LYS A 355 12.64 -9.58 16.07
CA LYS A 355 13.01 -9.80 14.66
C LYS A 355 12.31 -8.92 13.62
N LEU A 356 11.46 -7.99 14.02
CA LEU A 356 10.83 -7.02 13.13
C LEU A 356 11.70 -5.78 12.83
N LEU A 357 12.86 -5.68 13.45
CA LEU A 357 13.86 -4.71 13.03
C LEU A 357 14.36 -5.10 11.62
N PRO A 358 14.47 -4.17 10.69
CA PRO A 358 15.02 -4.46 9.36
C PRO A 358 16.37 -5.13 9.54
N SER A 359 16.43 -6.44 9.25
CA SER A 359 17.67 -7.18 9.36
C SER A 359 18.61 -6.68 8.27
N LEU A 360 19.81 -6.28 8.69
CA LEU A 360 20.92 -6.07 7.77
C LEU A 360 21.11 -7.34 6.95
N ASN A 361 21.10 -7.24 5.63
CA ASN A 361 21.58 -8.32 4.80
C ASN A 361 23.10 -8.45 4.95
N ASP A 362 23.67 -9.57 4.53
CA ASP A 362 25.10 -9.86 4.70
C ASP A 362 25.99 -8.83 3.97
N PHE A 363 25.53 -8.32 2.85
CA PHE A 363 26.22 -7.27 2.10
C PHE A 363 26.23 -5.93 2.88
N GLU A 364 25.09 -5.48 3.39
CA GLU A 364 24.99 -4.27 4.20
C GLU A 364 25.82 -4.42 5.49
N ARG A 365 25.74 -5.57 6.14
CA ARG A 365 26.55 -5.88 7.32
C ARG A 365 28.05 -5.77 7.03
N THR A 366 28.50 -6.32 5.92
CA THR A 366 29.90 -6.23 5.49
C THR A 366 30.34 -4.78 5.32
N LEU A 367 29.52 -3.95 4.64
CA LEU A 367 29.84 -2.54 4.42
C LEU A 367 29.84 -1.74 5.72
N PHE A 368 28.89 -1.95 6.63
CA PHE A 368 28.85 -1.26 7.91
C PHE A 368 29.98 -1.71 8.86
N THR A 369 30.31 -3.00 8.90
CA THR A 369 31.46 -3.49 9.67
C THR A 369 32.76 -2.89 9.14
N ARG A 370 32.90 -2.82 7.81
CA ARG A 370 34.03 -2.17 7.17
C ARG A 370 34.09 -0.67 7.49
N SER A 371 32.95 0.00 7.48
CA SER A 371 32.86 1.41 7.86
C SER A 371 33.31 1.67 9.29
N GLN A 372 32.92 0.83 10.24
CA GLN A 372 33.39 0.96 11.62
C GLN A 372 34.90 0.82 11.74
N ARG A 373 35.51 -0.14 11.01
CA ARG A 373 36.93 -0.42 11.08
C ARG A 373 37.79 0.62 10.33
N GLU A 374 37.40 1.02 9.13
CA GLU A 374 38.24 1.81 8.22
C GLU A 374 37.95 3.31 8.29
N THR A 375 36.71 3.70 8.63
CA THR A 375 36.27 5.09 8.54
C THR A 375 35.58 5.62 9.79
N ASN A 376 35.70 4.88 10.91
CA ASN A 376 35.06 5.22 12.19
C ASN A 376 33.55 5.48 12.06
N GLY A 377 32.84 4.61 11.30
CA GLY A 377 31.41 4.73 11.07
C GLY A 377 31.00 5.76 10.02
N ARG A 378 31.95 6.42 9.37
CA ARG A 378 31.68 7.42 8.33
C ARG A 378 31.48 6.75 6.97
N LEU A 379 30.47 7.20 6.23
CA LEU A 379 30.11 6.73 4.89
C LEU A 379 29.92 7.94 3.95
N SER A 380 30.35 7.77 2.71
CA SER A 380 30.11 8.73 1.62
C SER A 380 30.15 8.02 0.28
N ILE A 381 29.68 8.68 -0.78
CA ILE A 381 29.73 8.10 -2.13
C ILE A 381 31.18 7.74 -2.50
N PRO A 382 32.20 8.61 -2.34
CA PRO A 382 33.60 8.23 -2.65
C PRO A 382 34.12 7.04 -1.85
N ILE A 383 33.73 6.91 -0.57
CA ILE A 383 34.12 5.76 0.27
C ILE A 383 33.52 4.47 -0.29
N LEU A 384 32.24 4.45 -0.58
CA LEU A 384 31.56 3.26 -1.13
C LEU A 384 32.08 2.91 -2.53
N VAL A 385 32.39 3.89 -3.36
CA VAL A 385 33.04 3.67 -4.68
C VAL A 385 34.42 3.07 -4.51
N GLY A 386 35.23 3.59 -3.57
CA GLY A 386 36.53 3.01 -3.21
C GLY A 386 36.43 1.56 -2.69
N TRP A 387 35.27 1.16 -2.19
CA TRP A 387 34.97 -0.22 -1.78
C TRP A 387 34.35 -1.08 -2.90
N GLY A 388 34.35 -0.59 -4.15
CA GLY A 388 33.91 -1.33 -5.33
C GLY A 388 32.46 -1.15 -5.72
N GLN A 389 31.74 -0.18 -5.12
CA GLN A 389 30.39 0.11 -5.53
C GLN A 389 30.39 1.07 -6.74
N ARG A 390 29.40 0.90 -7.65
CA ARG A 390 29.17 1.88 -8.72
C ARG A 390 28.58 3.14 -8.10
N GLU A 391 28.94 4.34 -8.59
CA GLU A 391 28.51 5.62 -8.02
C GLU A 391 26.99 5.73 -7.85
N ARG A 392 26.21 5.32 -8.86
CA ARG A 392 24.75 5.29 -8.79
C ARG A 392 24.23 4.37 -7.68
N ALA A 393 24.83 3.19 -7.52
CA ALA A 393 24.48 2.24 -6.47
C ALA A 393 24.87 2.77 -5.08
N ALA A 394 26.04 3.38 -4.93
CA ALA A 394 26.48 4.02 -3.69
C ALA A 394 25.54 5.12 -3.24
N ARG A 395 25.07 5.97 -4.16
CA ARG A 395 24.07 7.00 -3.89
C ARG A 395 22.77 6.39 -3.39
N GLN A 396 22.25 5.38 -4.09
CA GLN A 396 21.01 4.70 -3.77
C GLN A 396 21.08 3.96 -2.41
N LEU A 397 22.22 3.35 -2.09
CA LEU A 397 22.46 2.73 -0.77
C LEU A 397 22.41 3.77 0.35
N LEU A 398 23.12 4.89 0.22
CA LEU A 398 23.15 5.94 1.23
C LEU A 398 21.78 6.57 1.44
N GLU A 399 21.03 6.84 0.39
CA GLU A 399 19.64 7.33 0.48
C GLU A 399 18.73 6.29 1.18
N THR A 400 18.87 5.01 0.85
CA THR A 400 18.11 3.93 1.50
C THR A 400 18.44 3.82 2.98
N TRP A 401 19.71 3.87 3.35
CA TRP A 401 20.15 3.77 4.75
C TRP A 401 19.80 5.01 5.56
N GLU A 402 19.80 6.17 4.93
CA GLU A 402 19.34 7.43 5.54
C GLU A 402 17.81 7.36 5.80
N LEU A 403 17.02 6.86 4.83
CA LEU A 403 15.59 6.62 4.99
C LEU A 403 15.28 5.57 6.08
N ARG A 404 16.16 4.58 6.26
CA ARG A 404 16.04 3.59 7.35
C ARG A 404 16.51 4.11 8.71
N GLY A 405 17.04 5.32 8.77
CA GLY A 405 17.63 5.89 9.98
C GLY A 405 18.87 5.13 10.48
N TRP A 406 19.55 4.41 9.61
CA TRP A 406 20.79 3.69 9.91
C TRP A 406 22.00 4.58 9.83
N VAL A 407 21.92 5.60 8.99
CA VAL A 407 22.93 6.65 8.88
C VAL A 407 22.28 8.02 8.94
N LEU A 408 23.01 9.00 9.47
CA LEU A 408 22.61 10.41 9.53
C LEU A 408 23.62 11.26 8.78
N ARG A 409 23.16 12.32 8.11
CA ARG A 409 24.02 13.30 7.45
C ARG A 409 24.87 14.04 8.49
N ASP A 410 26.11 14.28 8.14
CA ASP A 410 26.97 15.17 8.90
C ASP A 410 26.49 16.63 8.71
N PRO A 411 26.10 17.34 9.79
CA PRO A 411 25.66 18.73 9.67
C PRO A 411 26.74 19.67 9.15
N GLN A 412 28.02 19.31 9.26
CA GLN A 412 29.15 20.13 8.84
C GLN A 412 29.73 19.75 7.47
N ARG A 413 29.33 18.60 6.91
CA ARG A 413 29.86 18.07 5.65
C ARG A 413 28.78 17.40 4.82
N ASP A 414 28.25 18.09 3.86
CA ASP A 414 27.08 17.74 3.04
C ASP A 414 27.10 16.33 2.40
N ASN A 415 28.29 15.75 2.21
CA ASN A 415 28.48 14.45 1.54
C ASN A 415 28.85 13.30 2.46
N ALA A 416 28.95 13.50 3.77
CA ALA A 416 29.27 12.47 4.74
C ALA A 416 28.05 12.06 5.56
N ARG A 417 28.00 10.78 5.93
CA ARG A 417 26.98 10.21 6.82
C ARG A 417 27.68 9.39 7.89
N TYR A 418 27.08 9.30 9.07
CA TYR A 418 27.59 8.51 10.18
C TYR A 418 26.57 7.45 10.57
N ILE A 419 27.08 6.29 10.97
CA ILE A 419 26.28 5.19 11.52
C ILE A 419 25.60 5.67 12.81
N THR A 420 24.28 5.40 12.92
CA THR A 420 23.51 5.74 14.11
C THR A 420 23.74 4.72 15.23
N ALA A 421 23.49 5.12 16.49
CA ALA A 421 23.49 4.22 17.65
C ALA A 421 22.51 3.04 17.45
N LYS A 422 21.38 3.27 16.80
CA LYS A 422 20.40 2.25 16.44
C LYS A 422 20.99 1.17 15.51
N LEU A 423 21.75 1.57 14.49
CA LEU A 423 22.41 0.58 13.64
C LEU A 423 23.48 -0.20 14.40
N ALA A 424 24.24 0.46 15.27
CA ALA A 424 25.24 -0.19 16.12
C ALA A 424 24.59 -1.27 17.02
N GLU A 425 23.42 -1.01 17.58
CA GLU A 425 22.64 -1.96 18.36
C GLU A 425 22.16 -3.16 17.51
N ILE A 426 21.65 -2.91 16.31
CA ILE A 426 21.25 -3.97 15.35
C ILE A 426 22.45 -4.87 14.99
N MET A 427 23.63 -4.30 14.87
CA MET A 427 24.87 -5.04 14.58
C MET A 427 25.33 -5.88 15.76
N SER A 428 25.17 -5.41 17.00
CA SER A 428 25.62 -6.09 18.22
C SER A 428 24.68 -7.22 18.68
N ASN A 429 23.39 -7.09 18.50
CA ASN A 429 22.40 -8.06 19.00
C ASN A 429 22.47 -9.47 18.38
N ARG A 430 23.16 -9.68 17.26
CA ARG A 430 23.36 -11.01 16.67
C ARG A 430 24.62 -11.75 17.18
N GLN A 431 25.52 -11.09 17.86
CA GLN A 431 26.67 -11.76 18.49
C GLN A 431 26.27 -12.52 19.78
N ALA A 432 25.18 -12.11 20.43
CA ALA A 432 24.66 -12.79 21.63
C ALA A 432 23.85 -14.06 21.34
N GLY A 433 23.43 -14.30 20.09
CA GLY A 433 22.59 -15.45 19.69
C GLY A 433 23.34 -16.63 19.05
N GLN A 434 24.67 -16.57 18.91
CA GLN A 434 25.51 -17.67 18.41
C GLN A 434 26.53 -18.07 19.47
N ALA A 435 26.05 -18.61 20.60
CA ALA A 435 26.90 -19.48 21.42
C ALA A 435 26.92 -20.86 20.73
N PRO A 436 28.08 -21.48 20.51
CA PRO A 436 28.15 -22.78 19.87
C PRO A 436 27.52 -23.82 20.80
N SER A 437 26.52 -24.55 20.30
CA SER A 437 26.08 -25.81 20.91
C SER A 437 27.27 -26.78 20.86
N ASN A 438 27.88 -26.99 21.96
CA ASN A 438 28.94 -27.96 22.17
C ASN A 438 28.37 -29.36 21.91
N PRO A 439 28.90 -30.17 20.98
CA PRO A 439 28.54 -31.56 20.90
C PRO A 439 29.49 -32.32 21.84
N ALA A 440 29.02 -32.66 23.00
CA ALA A 440 29.73 -33.60 23.87
C ALA A 440 28.76 -34.48 24.64
N ARG A 441 28.80 -35.74 24.25
CA ARG A 441 28.50 -37.02 24.87
C ARG A 441 27.14 -37.63 24.57
#